data_8eea0deac3c906676a4b33a3a75b137c
#
_entry.id   8eea0deac3c906676a4b33a3a75b137c
#
_cell.length_a   1.000
_cell.length_b   1.000
_cell.length_c   1.000
_cell.angle_alpha   90.00
_cell.angle_beta   90.00
_cell.angle_gamma   90.00
#
_symmetry.space_group_name_H-M   'P 1'
#
loop_
_entity.id
_entity.type
_entity.pdbx_description
1 polymer ?
#
loop_
_entity_poly.entity_id
_entity_poly.type
_entity_poly.pdbx_seq_one_letter_code
_entity_poly.pdbx_strand_id
1 'polypeptide(L)'
;MIDVKQTLSEAEERMEMAAMFLEEQLARVRAGRANVAILDGVRVNSYGSMVPLNQVATVAVPDARTITIRPWDKKAIRDIEKGIMDSDVGITPENNGEMIRLNLPQPTGERRQELVKQCNKIGEKAKVEVRNVRGDLKDKLKKAIKDGLSEDIEKDAENDLQKLHDKFIKKIDGMLEAKTKEIMTV
;
A
#
# COMPACT_ATOMS: atom_id res chain seq x y z
N MET A 1 20.10 31.42 -15.00
CA MET A 1 20.02 30.46 -16.14
C MET A 1 19.48 29.15 -15.56
N ILE A 2 18.46 28.59 -16.18
CA ILE A 2 17.85 27.32 -15.66
C ILE A 2 18.81 26.17 -15.97
N ASP A 3 19.00 25.27 -15.01
CA ASP A 3 19.72 24.02 -15.23
C ASP A 3 18.71 22.93 -15.65
N VAL A 4 18.75 22.57 -16.94
CA VAL A 4 17.85 21.59 -17.55
C VAL A 4 18.01 20.21 -16.90
N LYS A 5 19.25 19.80 -16.59
CA LYS A 5 19.50 18.50 -15.92
C LYS A 5 18.90 18.48 -14.54
N GLN A 6 19.05 19.56 -13.78
CA GLN A 6 18.43 19.68 -12.47
C GLN A 6 16.89 19.67 -12.54
N THR A 7 16.32 20.31 -13.57
CA THR A 7 14.87 20.33 -13.81
C THR A 7 14.34 18.93 -14.13
N LEU A 8 15.04 18.15 -14.94
CA LEU A 8 14.66 16.76 -15.24
C LEU A 8 14.83 15.84 -14.04
N SER A 9 15.87 16.03 -13.22
CA SER A 9 16.03 15.30 -11.95
C SER A 9 14.90 15.62 -10.96
N GLU A 10 14.50 16.90 -10.84
CA GLU A 10 13.36 17.32 -10.05
C GLU A 10 12.05 16.64 -10.53
N ALA A 11 11.87 16.52 -11.86
CA ALA A 11 10.74 15.81 -12.44
C ALA A 11 10.72 14.35 -12.01
N GLU A 12 11.85 13.66 -12.18
CA GLU A 12 11.96 12.23 -11.85
C GLU A 12 11.71 11.98 -10.36
N GLU A 13 12.29 12.79 -9.46
CA GLU A 13 12.09 12.69 -8.02
C GLU A 13 10.62 12.90 -7.63
N ARG A 14 9.95 13.92 -8.16
CA ARG A 14 8.54 14.20 -7.86
C ARG A 14 7.61 13.11 -8.39
N MET A 15 7.87 12.58 -9.59
CA MET A 15 7.10 11.48 -10.18
C MET A 15 7.34 10.17 -9.42
N GLU A 16 8.58 9.90 -8.96
CA GLU A 16 8.88 8.73 -8.12
C GLU A 16 8.16 8.81 -6.77
N MET A 17 8.13 9.99 -6.13
CA MET A 17 7.37 10.19 -4.89
C MET A 17 5.87 9.89 -5.09
N ALA A 18 5.28 10.29 -6.22
CA ALA A 18 3.91 9.98 -6.54
C ALA A 18 3.68 8.45 -6.69
N ALA A 19 4.63 7.75 -7.30
CA ALA A 19 4.58 6.29 -7.43
C ALA A 19 4.76 5.58 -6.07
N MET A 20 5.69 6.03 -5.24
CA MET A 20 5.90 5.49 -3.88
C MET A 20 4.67 5.71 -2.99
N PHE A 21 4.07 6.89 -3.06
CA PHE A 21 2.82 7.18 -2.34
C PHE A 21 1.68 6.25 -2.78
N LEU A 22 1.56 6.01 -4.10
CA LEU A 22 0.59 5.05 -4.63
C LEU A 22 0.84 3.65 -4.06
N GLU A 23 2.09 3.18 -4.05
CA GLU A 23 2.46 1.87 -3.52
C GLU A 23 2.02 1.71 -2.06
N GLU A 24 2.30 2.72 -1.24
CA GLU A 24 1.88 2.75 0.16
C GLU A 24 0.34 2.70 0.30
N GLN A 25 -0.39 3.48 -0.50
CA GLN A 25 -1.85 3.47 -0.48
C GLN A 25 -2.43 2.12 -0.93
N LEU A 26 -1.85 1.51 -1.97
CA LEU A 26 -2.26 0.17 -2.44
C LEU A 26 -1.96 -0.92 -1.40
N ALA A 27 -0.88 -0.81 -0.64
CA ALA A 27 -0.56 -1.73 0.46
C ALA A 27 -1.61 -1.68 1.58
N ARG A 28 -2.22 -0.51 1.81
CA ARG A 28 -3.30 -0.34 2.79
C ARG A 28 -4.63 -0.93 2.33
N VAL A 29 -4.83 -1.11 1.03
CA VAL A 29 -6.03 -1.78 0.49
C VAL A 29 -5.89 -3.27 0.71
N ARG A 30 -6.56 -3.76 1.76
CA ARG A 30 -6.54 -5.18 2.16
C ARG A 30 -7.53 -5.96 1.33
N ALA A 31 -7.04 -6.87 0.51
CA ALA A 31 -7.86 -7.75 -0.34
C ALA A 31 -8.43 -8.99 0.38
N GLY A 32 -8.62 -8.93 1.70
CA GLY A 32 -9.03 -10.09 2.51
C GLY A 32 -7.88 -11.06 2.80
N ARG A 33 -6.63 -10.68 2.50
CA ARG A 33 -5.45 -11.47 2.84
C ARG A 33 -5.13 -11.37 4.32
N ALA A 34 -4.82 -12.52 4.91
CA ALA A 34 -4.32 -12.61 6.27
C ALA A 34 -3.02 -11.80 6.41
N ASN A 35 -2.98 -10.92 7.40
CA ASN A 35 -1.81 -10.13 7.74
C ASN A 35 -1.70 -10.04 9.27
N VAL A 36 -0.52 -10.24 9.80
CA VAL A 36 -0.23 -10.12 11.24
C VAL A 36 -0.65 -8.77 11.79
N ALA A 37 -0.54 -7.69 11.02
CA ALA A 37 -0.95 -6.35 11.41
C ALA A 37 -2.44 -6.19 11.77
N ILE A 38 -3.29 -7.16 11.45
CA ILE A 38 -4.69 -7.19 11.91
C ILE A 38 -4.75 -7.32 13.44
N LEU A 39 -3.74 -7.94 14.05
CA LEU A 39 -3.64 -8.23 15.47
C LEU A 39 -2.87 -7.20 16.29
N ASP A 40 -2.32 -6.15 15.67
CA ASP A 40 -1.50 -5.13 16.35
C ASP A 40 -2.25 -4.39 17.48
N GLY A 41 -3.58 -4.29 17.35
CA GLY A 41 -4.46 -3.69 18.37
C GLY A 41 -4.90 -4.63 19.49
N VAL A 42 -4.62 -5.93 19.35
CA VAL A 42 -5.09 -6.92 20.33
C VAL A 42 -4.29 -6.84 21.62
N ARG A 43 -5.00 -6.66 22.73
CA ARG A 43 -4.46 -6.68 24.09
C ARG A 43 -4.92 -7.92 24.82
N VAL A 44 -4.01 -8.59 25.49
CA VAL A 44 -4.25 -9.82 26.24
C VAL A 44 -3.97 -9.58 27.72
N ASN A 45 -4.86 -10.07 28.59
CA ASN A 45 -4.60 -10.04 30.02
C ASN A 45 -3.60 -11.16 30.36
N SER A 46 -2.39 -10.77 30.71
CA SER A 46 -1.35 -11.70 31.17
C SER A 46 -1.01 -11.39 32.62
N TYR A 47 -1.37 -12.31 33.54
CA TYR A 47 -1.12 -12.17 34.98
C TYR A 47 -1.59 -10.83 35.58
N GLY A 48 -2.76 -10.33 35.12
CA GLY A 48 -3.33 -9.07 35.62
C GLY A 48 -2.86 -7.80 34.90
N SER A 49 -2.00 -7.91 33.90
CA SER A 49 -1.53 -6.80 33.08
C SER A 49 -1.98 -6.96 31.63
N MET A 50 -2.42 -5.85 31.01
CA MET A 50 -2.79 -5.83 29.60
C MET A 50 -1.53 -5.65 28.74
N VAL A 51 -1.15 -6.70 28.01
CA VAL A 51 0.05 -6.73 27.16
C VAL A 51 -0.33 -6.94 25.69
N PRO A 52 0.49 -6.48 24.73
CA PRO A 52 0.29 -6.79 23.33
C PRO A 52 0.40 -8.29 23.05
N LEU A 53 -0.38 -8.79 22.07
CA LEU A 53 -0.42 -10.21 21.72
C LEU A 53 0.97 -10.79 21.37
N ASN A 54 1.83 -10.01 20.71
CA ASN A 54 3.18 -10.44 20.32
C ASN A 54 4.14 -10.69 21.51
N GLN A 55 3.76 -10.31 22.74
CA GLN A 55 4.52 -10.56 23.96
C GLN A 55 4.11 -11.85 24.67
N VAL A 56 3.06 -12.52 24.23
CA VAL A 56 2.53 -13.76 24.87
C VAL A 56 2.33 -14.91 23.89
N ALA A 57 2.43 -14.64 22.58
CA ALA A 57 2.22 -15.64 21.54
C ALA A 57 3.07 -15.37 20.29
N THR A 58 3.33 -16.44 19.55
CA THR A 58 3.89 -16.37 18.22
C THR A 58 2.76 -16.34 17.19
N VAL A 59 2.76 -15.36 16.29
CA VAL A 59 1.77 -15.21 15.22
C VAL A 59 2.41 -15.61 13.90
N ALA A 60 1.72 -16.46 13.14
CA ALA A 60 2.16 -16.89 11.81
C ALA A 60 0.97 -16.82 10.81
N VAL A 61 1.30 -16.67 9.54
CA VAL A 61 0.34 -16.68 8.42
C VAL A 61 0.72 -17.83 7.50
N PRO A 62 0.21 -19.05 7.77
CA PRO A 62 0.55 -20.24 6.98
C PRO A 62 -0.02 -20.19 5.56
N ASP A 63 -1.13 -19.50 5.35
CA ASP A 63 -1.78 -19.32 4.05
C ASP A 63 -2.43 -17.94 3.92
N ALA A 64 -2.95 -17.64 2.73
CA ALA A 64 -3.48 -16.32 2.40
C ALA A 64 -4.70 -15.88 3.26
N ARG A 65 -5.32 -16.79 4.00
CA ARG A 65 -6.58 -16.53 4.74
C ARG A 65 -6.59 -17.00 6.17
N THR A 66 -5.53 -17.64 6.62
CA THR A 66 -5.44 -18.19 7.97
C THR A 66 -4.33 -17.49 8.75
N ILE A 67 -4.65 -17.03 9.94
CA ILE A 67 -3.66 -16.59 10.91
C ILE A 67 -3.65 -17.62 12.04
N THR A 68 -2.47 -18.09 12.40
CA THR A 68 -2.29 -18.99 13.54
C THR A 68 -1.58 -18.24 14.66
N ILE A 69 -2.10 -18.39 15.86
CA ILE A 69 -1.57 -17.79 17.07
C ILE A 69 -1.22 -18.93 18.02
N ARG A 70 0.07 -19.11 18.30
CA ARG A 70 0.56 -20.12 19.21
C ARG A 70 1.04 -19.47 20.50
N PRO A 71 0.34 -19.64 21.61
CA PRO A 71 0.75 -19.09 22.89
C PRO A 71 2.04 -19.74 23.39
N TRP A 72 2.88 -18.99 24.06
CA TRP A 72 4.09 -19.51 24.71
C TRP A 72 3.73 -20.29 25.97
N ASP A 73 2.68 -19.87 26.70
CA ASP A 73 2.09 -20.61 27.80
C ASP A 73 0.68 -21.10 27.41
N LYS A 74 0.48 -22.42 27.44
CA LYS A 74 -0.85 -23.02 27.12
C LYS A 74 -1.99 -22.51 28.02
N LYS A 75 -1.69 -22.05 29.23
CA LYS A 75 -2.68 -21.49 30.12
C LYS A 75 -3.24 -20.14 29.63
N ALA A 76 -2.45 -19.38 28.89
CA ALA A 76 -2.84 -18.07 28.37
C ALA A 76 -3.79 -18.17 27.15
N ILE A 77 -4.06 -19.35 26.61
CA ILE A 77 -4.85 -19.52 25.38
C ILE A 77 -6.25 -18.92 25.48
N ARG A 78 -6.89 -19.07 26.65
CA ARG A 78 -8.23 -18.50 26.89
C ARG A 78 -8.23 -16.99 27.01
N ASP A 79 -7.19 -16.42 27.61
CA ASP A 79 -7.02 -14.97 27.73
C ASP A 79 -6.72 -14.34 26.38
N ILE A 80 -5.96 -15.03 25.52
CA ILE A 80 -5.71 -14.63 24.15
C ILE A 80 -6.98 -14.68 23.32
N GLU A 81 -7.74 -15.77 23.40
CA GLU A 81 -9.03 -15.92 22.72
C GLU A 81 -10.00 -14.79 23.11
N LYS A 82 -10.11 -14.52 24.40
CA LYS A 82 -10.93 -13.42 24.90
C LYS A 82 -10.43 -12.05 24.42
N GLY A 83 -9.12 -11.80 24.46
CA GLY A 83 -8.54 -10.56 23.97
C GLY A 83 -8.80 -10.32 22.47
N ILE A 84 -8.84 -11.39 21.66
CA ILE A 84 -9.21 -11.30 20.25
C ILE A 84 -10.71 -11.01 20.08
N MET A 85 -11.58 -11.67 20.85
CA MET A 85 -13.03 -11.44 20.79
C MET A 85 -13.42 -10.04 21.26
N ASP A 86 -12.72 -9.48 22.24
CA ASP A 86 -12.95 -8.13 22.77
C ASP A 86 -12.34 -7.03 21.88
N SER A 87 -11.58 -7.41 20.85
CA SER A 87 -10.94 -6.50 19.91
C SER A 87 -11.77 -6.24 18.66
N ASP A 88 -11.42 -5.18 17.91
CA ASP A 88 -12.08 -4.81 16.64
C ASP A 88 -11.68 -5.70 15.44
N VAL A 89 -11.05 -6.87 15.69
CA VAL A 89 -10.62 -7.79 14.63
C VAL A 89 -11.81 -8.36 13.85
N GLY A 90 -12.95 -8.56 14.52
CA GLY A 90 -14.21 -8.97 13.87
C GLY A 90 -14.20 -10.39 13.31
N ILE A 91 -13.24 -11.23 13.72
CA ILE A 91 -13.10 -12.62 13.29
C ILE A 91 -13.22 -13.53 14.52
N THR A 92 -14.09 -14.52 14.45
CA THR A 92 -14.26 -15.50 15.55
C THR A 92 -13.02 -16.41 15.61
N PRO A 93 -12.32 -16.48 16.75
CA PRO A 93 -11.18 -17.38 16.92
C PRO A 93 -11.66 -18.83 17.07
N GLU A 94 -10.93 -19.74 16.41
CA GLU A 94 -11.08 -21.19 16.58
C GLU A 94 -9.93 -21.70 17.47
N ASN A 95 -10.27 -22.23 18.65
CA ASN A 95 -9.31 -22.73 19.64
C ASN A 95 -9.31 -24.25 19.65
N ASN A 96 -8.14 -24.87 19.38
CA ASN A 96 -7.97 -26.32 19.44
C ASN A 96 -7.22 -26.79 20.70
N GLY A 97 -7.01 -25.94 21.69
CA GLY A 97 -6.28 -26.24 22.93
C GLY A 97 -4.76 -26.07 22.86
N GLU A 98 -4.17 -25.93 21.67
CA GLU A 98 -2.74 -25.72 21.46
C GLU A 98 -2.43 -24.41 20.71
N MET A 99 -3.30 -24.03 19.82
CA MET A 99 -3.20 -22.80 19.05
C MET A 99 -4.60 -22.22 18.74
N ILE A 100 -4.64 -20.97 18.44
CA ILE A 100 -5.84 -20.28 17.95
C ILE A 100 -5.67 -20.06 16.46
N ARG A 101 -6.73 -20.37 15.69
CA ARG A 101 -6.83 -20.07 14.26
C ARG A 101 -7.84 -18.97 14.03
N LEU A 102 -7.48 -18.03 13.17
CA LEU A 102 -8.38 -17.02 12.65
C LEU A 102 -8.54 -17.26 11.16
N ASN A 103 -9.73 -17.67 10.74
CA ASN A 103 -10.08 -17.90 9.35
C ASN A 103 -10.75 -16.64 8.79
N LEU A 104 -10.07 -15.93 7.90
CA LEU A 104 -10.61 -14.76 7.24
C LEU A 104 -11.67 -15.19 6.23
N PRO A 105 -12.89 -14.61 6.25
CA PRO A 105 -13.91 -14.91 5.27
C PRO A 105 -13.46 -14.48 3.87
N GLN A 106 -13.88 -15.22 2.85
CA GLN A 106 -13.63 -14.81 1.48
C GLN A 106 -14.37 -13.52 1.17
N PRO A 107 -13.70 -12.53 0.56
CA PRO A 107 -14.41 -11.37 0.06
C PRO A 107 -15.39 -11.80 -1.03
N THR A 108 -16.62 -11.29 -0.96
CA THR A 108 -17.62 -11.51 -2.01
C THR A 108 -17.16 -10.92 -3.34
N GLY A 109 -17.72 -11.38 -4.47
CA GLY A 109 -17.42 -10.82 -5.78
C GLY A 109 -17.68 -9.30 -5.84
N GLU A 110 -18.76 -8.84 -5.20
CA GLU A 110 -19.07 -7.41 -5.08
C GLU A 110 -17.99 -6.65 -4.30
N ARG A 111 -17.54 -7.19 -3.18
CA ARG A 111 -16.49 -6.59 -2.37
C ARG A 111 -15.15 -6.49 -3.11
N ARG A 112 -14.82 -7.51 -3.90
CA ARG A 112 -13.63 -7.47 -4.78
C ARG A 112 -13.72 -6.34 -5.80
N GLN A 113 -14.89 -6.17 -6.45
CA GLN A 113 -15.11 -5.09 -7.40
C GLN A 113 -15.01 -3.71 -6.75
N GLU A 114 -15.54 -3.54 -5.55
CA GLU A 114 -15.39 -2.29 -4.78
C GLU A 114 -13.93 -1.97 -4.50
N LEU A 115 -13.14 -2.96 -4.07
CA LEU A 115 -11.72 -2.80 -3.80
C LEU A 115 -10.94 -2.43 -5.07
N VAL A 116 -11.26 -3.04 -6.21
CA VAL A 116 -10.67 -2.68 -7.51
C VAL A 116 -11.02 -1.24 -7.89
N LYS A 117 -12.29 -0.81 -7.71
CA LYS A 117 -12.70 0.58 -7.95
C LYS A 117 -11.93 1.55 -7.04
N GLN A 118 -11.73 1.18 -5.78
CA GLN A 118 -10.94 1.98 -4.84
C GLN A 118 -9.49 2.09 -5.29
N CYS A 119 -8.84 0.99 -5.71
CA CYS A 119 -7.48 1.00 -6.24
C CYS A 119 -7.36 1.90 -7.48
N ASN A 120 -8.30 1.78 -8.43
CA ASN A 120 -8.31 2.60 -9.63
C ASN A 120 -8.45 4.10 -9.29
N LYS A 121 -9.31 4.45 -8.32
CA LYS A 121 -9.45 5.84 -7.87
C LYS A 121 -8.16 6.41 -7.26
N ILE A 122 -7.44 5.59 -6.50
CA ILE A 122 -6.13 5.98 -5.93
C ILE A 122 -5.09 6.12 -7.06
N GLY A 123 -5.09 5.18 -8.01
CA GLY A 123 -4.19 5.22 -9.17
C GLY A 123 -4.41 6.44 -10.07
N GLU A 124 -5.66 6.82 -10.32
CA GLU A 124 -5.95 8.05 -11.09
C GLU A 124 -5.43 9.31 -10.39
N LYS A 125 -5.49 9.39 -9.07
CA LYS A 125 -4.88 10.50 -8.32
C LYS A 125 -3.37 10.57 -8.55
N ALA A 126 -2.66 9.42 -8.51
CA ALA A 126 -1.23 9.37 -8.77
C ALA A 126 -0.90 9.78 -10.22
N LYS A 127 -1.70 9.35 -11.21
CA LYS A 127 -1.54 9.76 -12.60
C LYS A 127 -1.77 11.27 -12.80
N VAL A 128 -2.74 11.84 -12.09
CA VAL A 128 -2.98 13.30 -12.12
C VAL A 128 -1.75 14.02 -11.58
N GLU A 129 -1.15 13.56 -10.48
CA GLU A 129 0.07 14.16 -9.94
C GLU A 129 1.23 14.10 -10.93
N VAL A 130 1.46 12.96 -11.58
CA VAL A 130 2.48 12.83 -12.65
C VAL A 130 2.22 13.81 -13.81
N ARG A 131 0.95 13.99 -14.22
CA ARG A 131 0.59 14.98 -15.25
C ARG A 131 0.85 16.41 -14.78
N ASN A 132 0.54 16.72 -13.53
CA ASN A 132 0.79 18.05 -12.93
C ASN A 132 2.27 18.35 -12.92
N VAL A 133 3.11 17.42 -12.45
CA VAL A 133 4.57 17.57 -12.45
C VAL A 133 5.08 17.86 -13.86
N ARG A 134 4.62 17.11 -14.86
CA ARG A 134 4.99 17.38 -16.27
C ARG A 134 4.56 18.77 -16.71
N GLY A 135 3.32 19.19 -16.38
CA GLY A 135 2.80 20.51 -16.71
C GLY A 135 3.62 21.64 -16.11
N ASP A 136 3.87 21.58 -14.80
CA ASP A 136 4.62 22.59 -14.06
C ASP A 136 6.04 22.79 -14.64
N LEU A 137 6.72 21.67 -14.93
CA LEU A 137 8.11 21.73 -15.41
C LEU A 137 8.21 22.10 -16.90
N LYS A 138 7.21 21.71 -17.70
CA LYS A 138 7.09 22.21 -19.08
C LYS A 138 6.91 23.73 -19.10
N ASP A 139 6.05 24.28 -18.23
CA ASP A 139 5.87 25.72 -18.13
C ASP A 139 7.14 26.44 -17.62
N LYS A 140 7.88 25.80 -16.70
CA LYS A 140 9.17 26.29 -16.21
C LYS A 140 10.20 26.34 -17.34
N LEU A 141 10.29 25.31 -18.20
CA LEU A 141 11.18 25.26 -19.37
C LEU A 141 10.81 26.35 -20.40
N LYS A 142 9.53 26.52 -20.73
CA LYS A 142 9.05 27.56 -21.63
C LYS A 142 9.37 28.98 -21.16
N LYS A 143 9.25 29.23 -19.85
CA LYS A 143 9.65 30.52 -19.28
C LYS A 143 11.16 30.77 -19.43
N ALA A 144 11.96 29.72 -19.33
CA ALA A 144 13.41 29.81 -19.44
C ALA A 144 13.89 30.23 -20.84
N ILE A 145 13.11 30.03 -21.89
CA ILE A 145 13.41 30.56 -23.24
C ILE A 145 13.50 32.09 -23.20
N LYS A 146 12.58 32.74 -22.44
CA LYS A 146 12.61 34.20 -22.27
C LYS A 146 13.87 34.70 -21.54
N ASP A 147 14.46 33.81 -20.74
CA ASP A 147 15.67 34.05 -19.95
C ASP A 147 16.95 33.58 -20.69
N GLY A 148 16.85 33.29 -22.00
CA GLY A 148 17.96 32.98 -22.86
C GLY A 148 18.29 31.50 -23.08
N LEU A 149 17.36 30.58 -22.71
CA LEU A 149 17.49 29.17 -23.06
C LEU A 149 17.24 28.98 -24.59
N SER A 150 18.08 28.18 -25.27
CA SER A 150 17.85 27.83 -26.67
C SER A 150 16.58 27.01 -26.86
N GLU A 151 15.79 27.30 -27.90
CA GLU A 151 14.59 26.57 -28.26
C GLU A 151 14.85 25.07 -28.56
N ASP A 152 16.01 24.74 -29.11
CA ASP A 152 16.38 23.35 -29.38
C ASP A 152 16.62 22.58 -28.08
N ILE A 153 17.28 23.20 -27.10
CA ILE A 153 17.51 22.61 -25.77
C ILE A 153 16.17 22.45 -25.02
N GLU A 154 15.28 23.42 -25.17
CA GLU A 154 13.92 23.30 -24.56
C GLU A 154 13.14 22.13 -25.16
N LYS A 155 13.16 21.98 -26.50
CA LYS A 155 12.51 20.87 -27.19
C LYS A 155 13.05 19.50 -26.76
N ASP A 156 14.36 19.36 -26.65
CA ASP A 156 14.98 18.12 -26.19
C ASP A 156 14.58 17.81 -24.73
N ALA A 157 14.58 18.83 -23.87
CA ALA A 157 14.14 18.69 -22.48
C ALA A 157 12.65 18.35 -22.37
N GLU A 158 11.79 18.91 -23.22
CA GLU A 158 10.36 18.57 -23.28
C GLU A 158 10.15 17.11 -23.70
N ASN A 159 10.92 16.62 -24.68
CA ASN A 159 10.91 15.23 -25.11
C ASN A 159 11.33 14.28 -23.98
N ASP A 160 12.39 14.62 -23.26
CA ASP A 160 12.85 13.80 -22.14
C ASP A 160 11.86 13.81 -20.96
N LEU A 161 11.26 14.97 -20.68
CA LEU A 161 10.17 15.08 -19.70
C LEU A 161 8.94 14.24 -20.10
N GLN A 162 8.62 14.17 -21.40
CA GLN A 162 7.56 13.30 -21.90
C GLN A 162 7.90 11.82 -21.73
N LYS A 163 9.13 11.41 -22.00
CA LYS A 163 9.58 10.01 -21.75
C LYS A 163 9.49 9.63 -20.29
N LEU A 164 9.88 10.54 -19.38
CA LEU A 164 9.73 10.33 -17.93
C LEU A 164 8.26 10.16 -17.55
N HIS A 165 7.39 11.06 -18.01
CA HIS A 165 5.96 10.95 -17.80
C HIS A 165 5.43 9.57 -18.23
N ASP A 166 5.74 9.12 -19.45
CA ASP A 166 5.24 7.86 -19.99
C ASP A 166 5.80 6.65 -19.20
N LYS A 167 7.06 6.71 -18.77
CA LYS A 167 7.68 5.72 -17.88
C LYS A 167 6.90 5.58 -16.58
N PHE A 168 6.55 6.69 -15.93
CA PHE A 168 5.84 6.66 -14.65
C PHE A 168 4.36 6.30 -14.77
N ILE A 169 3.68 6.72 -15.84
CA ILE A 169 2.32 6.26 -16.13
C ILE A 169 2.30 4.74 -16.31
N LYS A 170 3.23 4.18 -17.08
CA LYS A 170 3.36 2.73 -17.26
C LYS A 170 3.68 2.00 -15.94
N LYS A 171 4.53 2.58 -15.10
CA LYS A 171 4.83 2.05 -13.76
C LYS A 171 3.56 1.98 -12.89
N ILE A 172 2.78 3.07 -12.86
CA ILE A 172 1.51 3.16 -12.13
C ILE A 172 0.50 2.12 -12.64
N ASP A 173 0.36 2.00 -13.96
CA ASP A 173 -0.55 1.01 -14.57
C ASP A 173 -0.15 -0.42 -14.20
N GLY A 174 1.13 -0.75 -14.22
CA GLY A 174 1.64 -2.05 -13.80
C GLY A 174 1.35 -2.37 -12.31
N MET A 175 1.47 -1.36 -11.44
CA MET A 175 1.15 -1.52 -10.02
C MET A 175 -0.36 -1.76 -9.80
N LEU A 176 -1.21 -1.05 -10.53
CA LEU A 176 -2.67 -1.24 -10.47
C LEU A 176 -3.10 -2.60 -11.02
N GLU A 177 -2.50 -3.04 -12.12
CA GLU A 177 -2.77 -4.35 -12.71
C GLU A 177 -2.37 -5.48 -11.74
N ALA A 178 -1.17 -5.41 -11.15
CA ALA A 178 -0.69 -6.37 -10.17
C ALA A 178 -1.63 -6.43 -8.95
N LYS A 179 -2.06 -5.26 -8.44
CA LYS A 179 -2.99 -5.20 -7.31
C LYS A 179 -4.38 -5.72 -7.65
N THR A 180 -4.89 -5.41 -8.82
CA THR A 180 -6.18 -5.92 -9.32
C THR A 180 -6.15 -7.44 -9.42
N LYS A 181 -5.07 -8.00 -9.98
CA LYS A 181 -4.88 -9.45 -10.06
C LYS A 181 -4.81 -10.10 -8.68
N GLU A 182 -4.11 -9.47 -7.73
CA GLU A 182 -4.06 -9.91 -6.33
C GLU A 182 -5.47 -9.98 -5.73
N ILE A 183 -6.29 -8.91 -5.86
CA ILE A 183 -7.65 -8.83 -5.33
C ILE A 183 -8.57 -9.89 -5.95
N MET A 184 -8.42 -10.17 -7.24
CA MET A 184 -9.28 -11.10 -7.95
C MET A 184 -8.90 -12.58 -7.72
N THR A 185 -7.67 -12.86 -7.28
CA THR A 185 -7.14 -14.24 -7.12
C THR A 185 -7.30 -14.79 -5.69
N VAL A 186 -7.55 -13.94 -4.70
CA VAL A 186 -7.69 -14.35 -3.27
C VAL A 186 -9.04 -15.00 -2.94
#